data_9e6cc96c97472e84c7b478c4cd2693d5
#
_entry.id   9e6cc96c97472e84c7b478c4cd2693d5
#
_cell.length_a   1.000
_cell.length_b   1.000
_cell.length_c   1.000
_cell.angle_alpha   90.00
_cell.angle_beta   90.00
_cell.angle_gamma   90.00
#
_symmetry.space_group_name_H-M   'P 1'
#
loop_
_entity.id
_entity.type
_entity.pdbx_description
1 polymer ?
#
loop_
_entity_poly.entity_id
_entity_poly.type
_entity_poly.pdbx_seq_one_letter_code
_entity_poly.pdbx_strand_id
1 'polypeptide(L)'
;LAEADVYEQTFWDEGKKEEILTYMIRFPKSGRKIQALSSRPSNLRGLQGDVVIDEAAFHESLEELLKAALALTMWGNKVRLISTHNGVDNPFNQYIQDAREGRKDYSVHRITLDDAIAEGLYKRICFVTGQEWSPEAEKAWRDGLYKNAPNTESADEEYG
;
A
#
# COMPACT_ATOMS: atom_id res chain seq x y z
N LEU A 1 16.37 7.09 19.47
CA LEU A 1 15.15 6.40 19.07
C LEU A 1 13.97 7.33 19.35
N ALA A 2 13.08 7.51 18.38
CA ALA A 2 11.86 8.29 18.59
C ALA A 2 10.95 7.49 19.55
N GLU A 3 10.57 8.11 20.67
CA GLU A 3 9.52 7.56 21.52
C GLU A 3 8.19 7.71 20.80
N ALA A 4 7.47 6.62 20.64
CA ALA A 4 6.17 6.58 20.01
C ALA A 4 5.18 5.83 20.91
N ASP A 5 4.00 6.37 21.05
CA ASP A 5 2.88 5.71 21.72
C ASP A 5 2.07 4.98 20.65
N VAL A 6 1.80 3.71 20.86
CA VAL A 6 0.97 2.88 20.00
C VAL A 6 -0.30 2.53 20.76
N TYR A 7 -1.45 2.84 20.20
CA TYR A 7 -2.73 2.51 20.82
C TYR A 7 -3.83 2.27 19.80
N GLU A 8 -4.82 1.53 20.24
CA GLU A 8 -6.08 1.33 19.55
C GLU A 8 -7.08 2.36 20.06
N GLN A 9 -7.84 2.91 19.15
CA GLN A 9 -8.92 3.83 19.47
C GLN A 9 -10.18 3.40 18.72
N THR A 10 -11.28 3.28 19.42
CA THR A 10 -12.61 3.12 18.80
C THR A 10 -13.32 4.46 18.78
N PHE A 11 -14.07 4.70 17.72
CA PHE A 11 -15.05 5.77 17.67
C PHE A 11 -16.34 5.28 17.02
N TRP A 12 -17.41 5.88 17.47
CA TRP A 12 -18.75 5.53 17.02
C TRP A 12 -19.06 6.21 15.68
N ASP A 13 -19.46 5.41 14.68
CA ASP A 13 -19.98 5.91 13.41
C ASP A 13 -21.51 6.02 13.51
N GLU A 14 -22.02 7.25 13.65
CA GLU A 14 -23.46 7.50 13.78
C GLU A 14 -24.25 7.08 12.53
N GLY A 15 -23.63 7.15 11.35
CA GLY A 15 -24.27 6.79 10.07
C GLY A 15 -24.55 5.30 9.94
N LYS A 16 -23.69 4.46 10.51
CA LYS A 16 -23.79 2.98 10.44
C LYS A 16 -24.15 2.33 11.77
N LYS A 17 -24.17 3.10 12.86
CA LYS A 17 -24.41 2.60 14.21
C LYS A 17 -23.45 1.47 14.62
N GLU A 18 -22.17 1.65 14.28
CA GLU A 18 -21.12 0.69 14.60
C GLU A 18 -19.87 1.37 15.17
N GLU A 19 -19.09 0.62 15.95
CA GLU A 19 -17.77 1.05 16.40
C GLU A 19 -16.73 0.82 15.29
N ILE A 20 -15.91 1.84 15.01
CA ILE A 20 -14.78 1.74 14.07
C ILE A 20 -13.51 1.69 14.89
N LEU A 21 -12.76 0.60 14.73
CA LEU A 21 -11.44 0.44 15.31
C LEU A 21 -10.42 1.19 14.45
N THR A 22 -9.59 1.98 15.09
CA THR A 22 -8.51 2.73 14.49
C THR A 22 -7.21 2.45 15.23
N TYR A 23 -6.18 2.11 14.49
CA TYR A 23 -4.82 1.98 15.03
C TYR A 23 -4.08 3.28 14.85
N MET A 24 -3.39 3.74 15.91
CA MET A 24 -2.67 5.00 15.89
C MET A 24 -1.28 4.87 16.51
N ILE A 25 -0.31 5.45 15.83
CA ILE A 25 1.03 5.69 16.35
C ILE A 25 1.18 7.20 16.52
N ARG A 26 1.42 7.66 17.73
CA ARG A 26 1.61 9.08 18.05
C ARG A 26 3.06 9.33 18.45
N PHE A 27 3.60 10.42 17.98
CA PHE A 27 4.94 10.91 18.32
C PHE A 27 4.81 12.14 19.23
N PRO A 28 4.83 12.00 20.56
CA PRO A 28 4.52 13.09 21.51
C PRO A 28 5.41 14.31 21.32
N LYS A 29 6.71 14.10 21.06
CA LYS A 29 7.69 15.20 20.88
C LYS A 29 7.40 16.10 19.66
N SER A 30 6.85 15.54 18.58
CA SER A 30 6.56 16.29 17.36
C SER A 30 5.07 16.63 17.18
N GLY A 31 4.20 16.03 17.99
CA GLY A 31 2.74 16.09 17.82
C GLY A 31 2.21 15.36 16.58
N ARG A 32 3.09 14.70 15.81
CA ARG A 32 2.71 13.96 14.61
C ARG A 32 2.10 12.62 14.97
N LYS A 33 1.30 12.08 14.03
CA LYS A 33 0.69 10.76 14.17
C LYS A 33 0.64 10.02 12.83
N ILE A 34 0.62 8.70 12.90
CA ILE A 34 0.22 7.81 11.81
C ILE A 34 -1.07 7.14 12.27
N GLN A 35 -2.08 7.13 11.43
CA GLN A 35 -3.39 6.59 11.75
C GLN A 35 -3.85 5.65 10.65
N ALA A 36 -4.15 4.40 10.99
CA ALA A 36 -4.74 3.44 10.08
C ALA A 36 -6.27 3.58 10.15
N LEU A 37 -6.89 3.72 8.99
CA LEU A 37 -8.33 3.91 8.83
C LEU A 37 -8.89 2.80 7.95
N SER A 38 -10.13 2.42 8.15
CA SER A 38 -10.83 1.61 7.17
C SER A 38 -11.07 2.42 5.88
N SER A 39 -11.14 1.72 4.74
CA SER A 39 -11.24 2.29 3.38
C SER A 39 -12.57 2.98 3.05
N ARG A 40 -13.15 3.67 4.03
CA ARG A 40 -14.39 4.42 3.85
C ARG A 40 -14.07 5.89 3.57
N PRO A 41 -14.59 6.48 2.49
CA PRO A 41 -14.34 7.88 2.15
C PRO A 41 -14.74 8.86 3.27
N SER A 42 -15.77 8.54 4.07
CA SER A 42 -16.20 9.34 5.20
C SER A 42 -15.13 9.48 6.28
N ASN A 43 -14.27 8.46 6.45
CA ASN A 43 -13.25 8.47 7.50
C ASN A 43 -12.09 9.43 7.20
N LEU A 44 -11.91 9.83 5.95
CA LEU A 44 -10.91 10.81 5.55
C LEU A 44 -11.39 12.26 5.74
N ARG A 45 -12.69 12.49 5.81
CA ARG A 45 -13.25 13.85 5.89
C ARG A 45 -12.85 14.53 7.21
N GLY A 46 -12.37 15.76 7.09
CA GLY A 46 -11.95 16.55 8.26
C GLY A 46 -10.56 16.21 8.80
N LEU A 47 -9.87 15.23 8.22
CA LEU A 47 -8.46 14.95 8.53
C LEU A 47 -7.54 15.85 7.72
N GLN A 48 -6.28 15.89 8.11
CA GLN A 48 -5.19 16.55 7.39
C GLN A 48 -3.94 15.66 7.45
N GLY A 49 -3.20 15.61 6.36
CA GLY A 49 -1.96 14.85 6.28
C GLY A 49 -1.77 14.15 4.94
N ASP A 50 -0.63 13.51 4.80
CA ASP A 50 -0.38 12.60 3.69
C ASP A 50 -1.27 11.36 3.80
N VAL A 51 -1.74 10.88 2.67
CA VAL A 51 -2.58 9.68 2.59
C VAL A 51 -1.85 8.59 1.83
N VAL A 52 -1.83 7.39 2.40
CA VAL A 52 -1.39 6.17 1.71
C VAL A 52 -2.61 5.27 1.60
N ILE A 53 -2.95 4.88 0.37
CA ILE A 53 -3.97 3.88 0.08
C ILE A 53 -3.22 2.61 -0.28
N ASP A 54 -3.19 1.67 0.65
CA ASP A 54 -2.58 0.37 0.47
C ASP A 54 -3.57 -0.58 -0.19
N GLU A 55 -3.09 -1.53 -0.96
CA GLU A 55 -3.89 -2.47 -1.76
C GLU A 55 -4.92 -1.75 -2.65
N ALA A 56 -4.50 -0.67 -3.31
CA ALA A 56 -5.40 0.25 -4.01
C ALA A 56 -6.25 -0.44 -5.08
N ALA A 57 -5.73 -1.46 -5.78
CA ALA A 57 -6.45 -2.22 -6.79
C ALA A 57 -7.60 -3.07 -6.24
N PHE A 58 -7.63 -3.32 -4.92
CA PHE A 58 -8.60 -4.21 -4.27
C PHE A 58 -9.72 -3.46 -3.53
N HIS A 59 -9.73 -2.13 -3.56
CA HIS A 59 -10.82 -1.35 -2.97
C HIS A 59 -12.04 -1.32 -3.91
N GLU A 60 -13.21 -1.67 -3.40
CA GLU A 60 -14.48 -1.66 -4.15
C GLU A 60 -14.85 -0.26 -4.70
N SER A 61 -14.46 0.81 -3.99
CA SER A 61 -14.78 2.20 -4.32
C SER A 61 -13.54 3.08 -4.35
N LEU A 62 -12.49 2.66 -5.08
CA LEU A 62 -11.22 3.39 -5.15
C LEU A 62 -11.41 4.85 -5.59
N GLU A 63 -12.27 5.12 -6.57
CA GLU A 63 -12.49 6.48 -7.07
C GLU A 63 -13.08 7.41 -6.01
N GLU A 64 -14.05 6.94 -5.22
CA GLU A 64 -14.63 7.72 -4.14
C GLU A 64 -13.63 7.96 -3.00
N LEU A 65 -12.83 6.93 -2.68
CA LEU A 65 -11.77 7.03 -1.69
C LEU A 65 -10.72 8.05 -2.11
N LEU A 66 -10.30 8.01 -3.38
CA LEU A 66 -9.37 8.98 -3.95
C LEU A 66 -9.93 10.40 -3.97
N LYS A 67 -11.20 10.57 -4.33
CA LYS A 67 -11.85 11.89 -4.28
C LYS A 67 -11.80 12.48 -2.87
N ALA A 68 -12.02 11.67 -1.85
CA ALA A 68 -11.90 12.11 -0.46
C ALA A 68 -10.44 12.40 -0.06
N ALA A 69 -9.49 11.55 -0.49
CA ALA A 69 -8.06 11.74 -0.22
C ALA A 69 -7.51 12.99 -0.91
N LEU A 70 -7.87 13.24 -2.16
CA LEU A 70 -7.42 14.41 -2.92
C LEU A 70 -7.90 15.74 -2.32
N ALA A 71 -9.03 15.74 -1.62
CA ALA A 71 -9.48 16.94 -0.90
C ALA A 71 -8.47 17.38 0.18
N LEU A 72 -7.66 16.45 0.70
CA LEU A 72 -6.62 16.74 1.70
C LEU A 72 -5.36 17.37 1.07
N THR A 73 -5.15 17.19 -0.24
CA THR A 73 -3.97 17.71 -0.95
C THR A 73 -3.98 19.23 -1.12
N MET A 74 -5.12 19.87 -0.95
CA MET A 74 -5.24 21.34 -1.01
C MET A 74 -4.27 22.07 -0.05
N TRP A 75 -3.80 21.39 0.99
CA TRP A 75 -2.86 21.90 1.97
C TRP A 75 -1.40 21.48 1.70
N GLY A 76 -1.11 21.01 0.49
CA GLY A 76 0.25 20.57 0.09
C GLY A 76 0.59 19.15 0.50
N ASN A 77 -0.36 18.38 0.99
CA ASN A 77 -0.18 16.97 1.33
C ASN A 77 -0.15 16.07 0.08
N LYS A 78 0.33 14.85 0.22
CA LYS A 78 0.50 13.89 -0.89
C LYS A 78 -0.44 12.70 -0.72
N VAL A 79 -0.88 12.16 -1.85
CA VAL A 79 -1.59 10.89 -1.91
C VAL A 79 -0.69 9.87 -2.60
N ARG A 80 -0.52 8.71 -1.99
CA ARG A 80 0.23 7.56 -2.52
C ARG A 80 -0.71 6.38 -2.64
N LEU A 81 -0.66 5.73 -3.79
CA LEU A 81 -1.36 4.48 -4.08
C LEU A 81 -0.32 3.39 -4.16
N ILE A 82 -0.51 2.32 -3.41
CA ILE A 82 0.37 1.15 -3.40
C ILE A 82 -0.51 -0.07 -3.64
N SER A 83 -0.14 -0.93 -4.58
CA SER A 83 -0.85 -2.17 -4.84
C SER A 83 -0.06 -3.07 -5.77
N THR A 84 -0.33 -4.37 -5.75
CA THR A 84 -0.16 -5.26 -6.89
C THR A 84 -1.28 -5.01 -7.90
N HIS A 85 -1.15 -5.58 -9.10
CA HIS A 85 -2.19 -5.46 -10.12
C HIS A 85 -3.41 -6.35 -9.80
N ASN A 86 -4.56 -5.95 -10.31
CA ASN A 86 -5.82 -6.72 -10.18
C ASN A 86 -6.66 -6.49 -11.44
N GLY A 87 -6.15 -6.98 -12.57
CA GLY A 87 -6.79 -6.89 -13.88
C GLY A 87 -6.61 -5.56 -14.60
N VAL A 88 -6.66 -5.63 -15.93
CA VAL A 88 -6.43 -4.49 -16.85
C VAL A 88 -7.53 -3.43 -16.79
N ASP A 89 -8.77 -3.82 -16.50
CA ASP A 89 -9.93 -2.92 -16.42
C ASP A 89 -10.08 -2.29 -15.02
N ASN A 90 -9.16 -2.58 -14.13
CA ASN A 90 -9.20 -2.07 -12.75
C ASN A 90 -8.96 -0.55 -12.72
N PRO A 91 -9.70 0.21 -11.89
CA PRO A 91 -9.48 1.66 -11.74
C PRO A 91 -8.03 2.03 -11.38
N PHE A 92 -7.33 1.22 -10.58
CA PHE A 92 -5.92 1.45 -10.26
C PHE A 92 -5.04 1.40 -11.52
N ASN A 93 -5.25 0.42 -12.40
CA ASN A 93 -4.53 0.35 -13.67
C ASN A 93 -4.85 1.56 -14.56
N GLN A 94 -6.11 2.01 -14.59
CA GLN A 94 -6.49 3.20 -15.34
C GLN A 94 -5.75 4.45 -14.84
N TYR A 95 -5.56 4.59 -13.52
CA TYR A 95 -4.76 5.69 -12.95
C TYR A 95 -3.29 5.63 -13.38
N ILE A 96 -2.71 4.42 -13.45
CA ILE A 96 -1.33 4.24 -13.96
C ILE A 96 -1.23 4.67 -15.42
N GLN A 97 -2.17 4.25 -16.27
CA GLN A 97 -2.19 4.62 -17.68
C GLN A 97 -2.36 6.14 -17.85
N ASP A 98 -3.30 6.74 -17.14
CA ASP A 98 -3.52 8.19 -17.16
C ASP A 98 -2.27 8.98 -16.74
N ALA A 99 -1.54 8.48 -15.74
CA ALA A 99 -0.29 9.10 -15.31
C ALA A 99 0.82 8.97 -16.36
N ARG A 100 0.97 7.78 -16.96
CA ARG A 100 1.95 7.53 -18.02
C ARG A 100 1.70 8.37 -19.28
N GLU A 101 0.44 8.66 -19.59
CA GLU A 101 0.03 9.48 -20.71
C GLU A 101 -0.04 10.98 -20.38
N GLY A 102 0.33 11.37 -19.17
CA GLY A 102 0.34 12.77 -18.72
C GLY A 102 -1.04 13.37 -18.47
N ARG A 103 -2.09 12.56 -18.39
CA ARG A 103 -3.45 13.01 -18.05
C ARG A 103 -3.62 13.27 -16.55
N LYS A 104 -2.77 12.68 -15.72
CA LYS A 104 -2.74 12.87 -14.28
C LYS A 104 -1.31 13.13 -13.79
N ASP A 105 -1.17 14.02 -12.83
CA ASP A 105 0.13 14.41 -12.23
C ASP A 105 0.51 13.43 -11.09
N TYR A 106 0.84 12.19 -11.48
CA TYR A 106 1.41 11.18 -10.60
C TYR A 106 2.74 10.69 -11.15
N SER A 107 3.71 10.46 -10.27
CA SER A 107 4.87 9.64 -10.58
C SER A 107 4.50 8.17 -10.45
N VAL A 108 4.85 7.37 -11.46
CA VAL A 108 4.63 5.92 -11.44
C VAL A 108 5.94 5.23 -11.12
N HIS A 109 5.92 4.41 -10.07
CA HIS A 109 7.03 3.56 -9.66
C HIS A 109 6.59 2.10 -9.77
N ARG A 110 7.39 1.27 -10.43
CA ARG A 110 7.17 -0.17 -10.52
C ARG A 110 8.37 -0.86 -9.90
N ILE A 111 8.12 -1.83 -9.05
CA ILE A 111 9.12 -2.68 -8.44
C ILE A 111 8.65 -4.12 -8.64
N THR A 112 9.41 -4.89 -9.40
CA THR A 112 9.15 -6.31 -9.62
C THR A 112 9.82 -7.16 -8.56
N LEU A 113 9.46 -8.44 -8.49
CA LEU A 113 10.18 -9.40 -7.64
C LEU A 113 11.67 -9.47 -8.01
N ASP A 114 11.98 -9.41 -9.30
CA ASP A 114 13.38 -9.47 -9.76
C ASP A 114 14.17 -8.22 -9.35
N ASP A 115 13.56 -7.04 -9.36
CA ASP A 115 14.18 -5.82 -8.83
C ASP A 115 14.45 -5.95 -7.33
N ALA A 116 13.49 -6.45 -6.57
CA ALA A 116 13.63 -6.65 -5.13
C ALA A 116 14.71 -7.70 -4.79
N ILE A 117 14.80 -8.77 -5.58
CA ILE A 117 15.87 -9.79 -5.45
C ILE A 117 17.24 -9.16 -5.71
N ALA A 118 17.35 -8.38 -6.78
CA ALA A 118 18.60 -7.68 -7.12
C ALA A 118 19.05 -6.73 -6.00
N GLU A 119 18.12 -6.11 -5.29
CA GLU A 119 18.36 -5.26 -4.14
C GLU A 119 18.55 -6.04 -2.82
N GLY A 120 18.49 -7.36 -2.84
CA GLY A 120 18.85 -8.22 -1.72
C GLY A 120 17.69 -8.74 -0.87
N LEU A 121 16.47 -8.78 -1.41
CA LEU A 121 15.28 -9.29 -0.70
C LEU A 121 15.54 -10.68 -0.14
N TYR A 122 16.00 -11.64 -0.95
CA TYR A 122 16.20 -13.00 -0.49
C TYR A 122 17.33 -13.11 0.54
N LYS A 123 18.39 -12.31 0.41
CA LYS A 123 19.45 -12.22 1.43
C LYS A 123 18.88 -11.77 2.77
N ARG A 124 17.96 -10.80 2.74
CA ARG A 124 17.29 -10.33 3.96
C ARG A 124 16.39 -11.39 4.56
N ILE A 125 15.66 -12.15 3.74
CA ILE A 125 14.84 -13.28 4.19
C ILE A 125 15.72 -14.33 4.87
N CYS A 126 16.81 -14.74 4.25
CA CYS A 126 17.76 -15.69 4.83
C CYS A 126 18.30 -15.19 6.17
N PHE A 127 18.71 -13.92 6.26
CA PHE A 127 19.18 -13.33 7.51
C PHE A 127 18.13 -13.41 8.64
N VAL A 128 16.87 -13.08 8.34
CA VAL A 128 15.79 -13.08 9.34
C VAL A 128 15.39 -14.50 9.76
N THR A 129 15.44 -15.46 8.83
CA THR A 129 15.06 -16.86 9.08
C THR A 129 16.22 -17.74 9.56
N GLY A 130 17.44 -17.18 9.65
CA GLY A 130 18.63 -17.93 10.06
C GLY A 130 19.12 -18.92 9.02
N GLN A 131 18.81 -18.74 7.75
CA GLN A 131 19.26 -19.58 6.64
C GLN A 131 20.51 -19.00 5.99
N GLU A 132 21.33 -19.87 5.41
CA GLU A 132 22.45 -19.43 4.59
C GLU A 132 21.97 -19.04 3.20
N TRP A 133 22.43 -17.88 2.73
CA TRP A 133 22.16 -17.43 1.38
C TRP A 133 23.12 -18.10 0.39
N SER A 134 22.61 -18.55 -0.75
CA SER A 134 23.41 -18.85 -1.94
C SER A 134 22.65 -18.45 -3.21
N PRO A 135 23.36 -18.23 -4.33
CA PRO A 135 22.71 -17.93 -5.61
C PRO A 135 21.74 -19.04 -6.07
N GLU A 136 22.11 -20.31 -5.80
CA GLU A 136 21.28 -21.47 -6.14
C GLU A 136 19.99 -21.52 -5.30
N ALA A 137 20.10 -21.23 -4.00
CA ALA A 137 18.95 -21.18 -3.10
C ALA A 137 18.01 -20.01 -3.48
N GLU A 138 18.57 -18.85 -3.82
CA GLU A 138 17.80 -17.68 -4.30
C GLU A 138 17.03 -18.00 -5.57
N LYS A 139 17.70 -18.61 -6.56
CA LYS A 139 17.06 -19.04 -7.79
C LYS A 139 15.96 -20.07 -7.55
N ALA A 140 16.22 -21.07 -6.74
CA ALA A 140 15.24 -22.11 -6.41
C ALA A 140 14.00 -21.53 -5.68
N TRP A 141 14.22 -20.58 -4.77
CA TRP A 141 13.15 -19.87 -4.08
C TRP A 141 12.30 -19.05 -5.06
N ARG A 142 12.93 -18.26 -5.93
CA ARG A 142 12.26 -17.49 -6.97
C ARG A 142 11.42 -18.37 -7.90
N ASP A 143 12.05 -19.41 -8.45
CA ASP A 143 11.37 -20.36 -9.36
C ASP A 143 10.19 -21.05 -8.67
N GLY A 144 10.31 -21.31 -7.36
CA GLY A 144 9.25 -21.86 -6.52
C GLY A 144 8.05 -20.95 -6.39
N LEU A 145 8.24 -19.63 -6.24
CA LEU A 145 7.14 -18.67 -6.20
C LEU A 145 6.32 -18.69 -7.50
N TYR A 146 6.98 -18.59 -8.64
CA TYR A 146 6.30 -18.63 -9.94
C TYR A 146 5.60 -19.97 -10.20
N LYS A 147 6.24 -21.08 -9.83
CA LYS A 147 5.69 -22.44 -10.01
C LYS A 147 4.43 -22.67 -9.16
N ASN A 148 4.37 -22.06 -7.96
CA ASN A 148 3.27 -22.24 -7.03
C ASN A 148 2.14 -21.23 -7.23
N ALA A 149 2.30 -20.25 -8.11
CA ALA A 149 1.21 -19.35 -8.50
C ALA A 149 0.08 -20.15 -9.19
N PRO A 150 -1.18 -19.77 -9.00
CA PRO A 150 -2.32 -20.46 -9.59
C PRO A 150 -2.26 -20.57 -11.13
N ASN A 151 -1.74 -19.53 -11.77
CA ASN A 151 -1.52 -19.44 -13.22
C ASN A 151 -0.50 -18.33 -13.53
N THR A 152 -0.12 -18.19 -14.79
CA THR A 152 0.87 -17.20 -15.22
C THR A 152 0.39 -15.76 -14.99
N GLU A 153 -0.89 -15.49 -15.23
CA GLU A 153 -1.50 -14.16 -15.04
C GLU A 153 -1.39 -13.72 -13.58
N SER A 154 -1.77 -14.60 -12.64
CA SER A 154 -1.61 -14.34 -11.20
C SER A 154 -0.16 -14.13 -10.79
N ALA A 155 0.78 -14.85 -11.41
CA ALA A 155 2.21 -14.65 -11.14
C ALA A 155 2.69 -13.28 -11.65
N ASP A 156 2.22 -12.86 -12.82
CA ASP A 156 2.56 -11.56 -13.40
C ASP A 156 1.92 -10.40 -12.62
N GLU A 157 0.72 -10.58 -12.08
CA GLU A 157 0.07 -9.58 -11.23
C GLU A 157 0.80 -9.37 -9.90
N GLU A 158 1.30 -10.44 -9.28
CA GLU A 158 1.95 -10.39 -7.98
C GLU A 158 3.45 -10.07 -8.06
N TYR A 159 4.15 -10.57 -9.07
CA TYR A 159 5.61 -10.56 -9.14
C TYR A 159 6.18 -9.78 -10.32
N GLY A 160 5.36 -9.50 -11.33
CA GLY A 160 5.75 -8.91 -12.61
C GLY A 160 5.88 -7.40 -12.70
#